data_fead108cc8de98a7433c672a8e51ec96
#
_entry.id   fead108cc8de98a7433c672a8e51ec96
#
_cell.length_a   1.000
_cell.length_b   1.000
_cell.length_c   1.000
_cell.angle_alpha   90.00
_cell.angle_beta   90.00
_cell.angle_gamma   90.00
#
_symmetry.space_group_name_H-M   'P 1'
#
loop_
_entity.id
_entity.type
_entity.pdbx_description
1 polymer ?
#
loop_
_entity_poly.entity_id
_entity_poly.type
_entity_poly.pdbx_seq_one_letter_code
_entity_poly.pdbx_strand_id
1 'polypeptide(L)'
;MNEYLLIPFDKKDEIKKDHPIKWDVAKKLWYFDTITPYYSKGNGGPRHGLPQDLEQYRIHSLSTEQVPYDEKDFVKKEFKSMVWNPLTTSWSMNEKDYKIFLKKT
;
A
#
# COMPACT_ATOMS: atom_id res chain seq x y z
N MET A 1 3.98 -11.38 11.56
CA MET A 1 4.63 -10.17 11.03
C MET A 1 3.60 -9.32 10.30
N ASN A 2 3.60 -8.02 10.54
CA ASN A 2 2.61 -7.14 9.91
C ASN A 2 3.13 -6.62 8.57
N GLU A 3 2.31 -6.74 7.54
CA GLU A 3 2.61 -6.20 6.22
C GLU A 3 1.86 -4.88 6.05
N TYR A 4 2.60 -3.78 5.89
CA TYR A 4 2.00 -2.47 5.76
C TYR A 4 1.61 -2.17 4.32
N LEU A 5 0.48 -1.47 4.16
CA LEU A 5 -0.15 -1.24 2.86
C LEU A 5 -0.53 0.23 2.70
N LEU A 6 -0.43 0.75 1.48
CA LEU A 6 -0.95 2.06 1.13
C LEU A 6 -2.28 1.88 0.41
N ILE A 7 -3.37 1.97 1.16
CA ILE A 7 -4.71 1.77 0.65
C ILE A 7 -5.39 3.12 0.47
N PRO A 8 -5.90 3.43 -0.74
CA PRO A 8 -6.63 4.68 -0.97
C PRO A 8 -7.86 4.77 -0.07
N PHE A 9 -8.17 5.97 0.39
CA PHE A 9 -9.27 6.20 1.33
C PHE A 9 -10.60 5.68 0.80
N ASP A 10 -10.85 5.85 -0.50
CA ASP A 10 -12.10 5.43 -1.13
C ASP A 10 -12.21 3.91 -1.30
N LYS A 11 -11.11 3.17 -1.12
CA LYS A 11 -11.08 1.71 -1.24
C LYS A 11 -11.06 0.98 0.09
N LYS A 12 -10.81 1.68 1.19
CA LYS A 12 -10.62 1.05 2.50
C LYS A 12 -11.82 0.23 2.96
N ASP A 13 -13.02 0.75 2.79
CA ASP A 13 -14.24 0.06 3.25
C ASP A 13 -14.53 -1.18 2.44
N GLU A 14 -14.29 -1.13 1.13
CA GLU A 14 -14.44 -2.27 0.25
C GLU A 14 -13.47 -3.39 0.61
N ILE A 15 -12.22 -3.03 0.90
CA ILE A 15 -11.20 -3.98 1.28
C ILE A 15 -11.49 -4.59 2.65
N LYS A 16 -11.96 -3.79 3.59
CA LYS A 16 -12.31 -4.27 4.94
C LYS A 16 -13.39 -5.34 4.92
N LYS A 17 -14.29 -5.30 3.95
CA LYS A 17 -15.35 -6.30 3.83
C LYS A 17 -14.80 -7.67 3.48
N ASP A 18 -13.75 -7.70 2.69
CA ASP A 18 -13.17 -8.94 2.17
C ASP A 18 -11.96 -9.42 2.97
N HIS A 19 -11.22 -8.50 3.60
CA HIS A 19 -9.98 -8.82 4.30
C HIS A 19 -9.89 -8.12 5.66
N PRO A 20 -9.34 -8.78 6.68
CA PRO A 20 -9.21 -8.21 8.03
C PRO A 20 -8.00 -7.28 8.14
N ILE A 21 -8.07 -6.13 7.49
CA ILE A 21 -7.02 -5.11 7.61
C ILE A 21 -7.25 -4.27 8.86
N LYS A 22 -6.16 -3.77 9.44
CA LYS A 22 -6.18 -2.95 10.64
C LYS A 22 -5.43 -1.65 10.42
N TRP A 23 -5.77 -0.63 11.20
CA TRP A 23 -5.14 0.70 11.09
C TRP A 23 -4.11 0.88 12.19
N ASP A 24 -2.89 1.25 11.81
CA ASP A 24 -1.82 1.58 12.76
C ASP A 24 -1.79 3.11 12.94
N VAL A 25 -2.24 3.57 14.11
CA VAL A 25 -2.34 5.00 14.41
C VAL A 25 -0.96 5.67 14.43
N ALA A 26 0.05 4.97 14.94
CA ALA A 26 1.40 5.52 15.06
C ALA A 26 2.03 5.75 13.69
N LYS A 27 1.88 4.80 12.79
CA LYS A 27 2.44 4.89 11.43
C LYS A 27 1.50 5.51 10.42
N LYS A 28 0.21 5.63 10.78
CA LYS A 28 -0.85 6.11 9.88
C LYS A 28 -0.94 5.31 8.60
N LEU A 29 -0.82 4.00 8.73
CA LEU A 29 -0.87 3.05 7.62
C LEU A 29 -1.79 1.88 7.97
N TRP A 30 -2.40 1.31 6.94
CA TRP A 30 -3.11 0.06 7.09
C TRP A 30 -2.11 -1.09 7.12
N TYR A 31 -2.47 -2.18 7.80
CA TYR A 31 -1.63 -3.37 7.81
C TYR A 31 -2.44 -4.64 7.82
N PHE A 32 -1.84 -5.70 7.35
CA PHE A 32 -2.40 -7.05 7.36
C PHE A 32 -1.48 -7.95 8.17
N ASP A 33 -2.07 -8.72 9.11
CA ASP A 33 -1.32 -9.66 9.94
C ASP A 33 -1.10 -10.95 9.14
N THR A 34 0.14 -11.19 8.73
CA THR A 34 0.48 -12.35 7.91
C THR A 34 0.71 -13.62 8.73
N ILE A 35 0.74 -13.52 10.06
CA ILE A 35 0.93 -14.68 10.95
C ILE A 35 -0.39 -15.38 11.22
N THR A 36 -1.45 -14.60 11.50
CA THR A 36 -2.76 -15.17 11.80
C THR A 36 -3.37 -15.74 10.52
N PRO A 37 -3.79 -17.02 10.54
CA PRO A 37 -4.41 -17.61 9.35
C PRO A 37 -5.77 -16.96 9.07
N TYR A 38 -6.12 -16.89 7.80
CA TYR A 38 -7.40 -16.36 7.36
C TYR A 38 -8.05 -17.33 6.38
N TYR A 39 -9.37 -17.19 6.23
CA TYR A 39 -10.14 -18.04 5.32
C TYR A 39 -10.62 -17.21 4.14
N SER A 40 -10.29 -17.62 2.92
CA SER A 40 -10.79 -16.94 1.75
C SER A 40 -12.14 -17.52 1.31
N LYS A 41 -12.98 -16.66 0.73
CA LYS A 41 -14.29 -17.09 0.23
C LYS A 41 -14.15 -18.15 -0.84
N GLY A 42 -14.90 -19.23 -0.69
CA GLY A 42 -15.00 -20.26 -1.71
C GLY A 42 -13.96 -21.36 -1.65
N ASN A 43 -12.93 -21.24 -0.82
CA ASN A 43 -11.92 -22.27 -0.65
C ASN A 43 -11.82 -22.67 0.80
N GLY A 44 -11.97 -23.95 1.07
CA GLY A 44 -11.80 -24.48 2.40
C GLY A 44 -10.34 -24.47 2.83
N GLY A 45 -10.10 -24.19 4.11
CA GLY A 45 -8.78 -24.23 4.71
C GLY A 45 -8.18 -22.87 4.99
N PRO A 46 -7.37 -22.78 6.05
CA PRO A 46 -6.72 -21.53 6.43
C PRO A 46 -5.57 -21.16 5.47
N ARG A 47 -5.44 -19.87 5.21
CA ARG A 47 -4.35 -19.33 4.41
C ARG A 47 -3.47 -18.44 5.24
N HIS A 48 -2.19 -18.40 4.92
CA HIS A 48 -1.19 -17.55 5.56
C HIS A 48 -0.56 -16.62 4.55
N GLY A 49 -0.05 -15.50 5.03
CA GLY A 49 0.60 -14.53 4.18
C GLY A 49 -0.37 -13.48 3.63
N LEU A 50 0.15 -12.58 2.81
CA LEU A 50 -0.64 -11.50 2.25
C LEU A 50 -1.51 -12.01 1.10
N PRO A 51 -2.84 -11.75 1.12
CA PRO A 51 -3.71 -12.12 -0.01
C PRO A 51 -3.25 -11.45 -1.30
N GLN A 52 -3.41 -12.15 -2.42
CA GLN A 52 -3.00 -11.64 -3.71
C GLN A 52 -3.67 -10.31 -4.06
N ASP A 53 -4.93 -10.15 -3.67
CA ASP A 53 -5.68 -8.92 -3.91
C ASP A 53 -5.05 -7.70 -3.22
N LEU A 54 -4.34 -7.91 -2.12
CA LEU A 54 -3.71 -6.84 -1.36
C LEU A 54 -2.28 -6.53 -1.80
N GLU A 55 -1.67 -7.37 -2.63
CA GLU A 55 -0.30 -7.16 -3.08
C GLU A 55 -0.13 -5.86 -3.85
N GLN A 56 -1.17 -5.42 -4.55
CA GLN A 56 -1.15 -4.16 -5.28
C GLN A 56 -1.00 -2.94 -4.38
N TYR A 57 -1.23 -3.10 -3.08
CA TYR A 57 -1.13 -2.02 -2.10
C TYR A 57 0.17 -2.05 -1.30
N ARG A 58 1.10 -2.95 -1.62
CA ARG A 58 2.40 -2.98 -0.96
C ARG A 58 3.12 -1.65 -1.15
N ILE A 59 3.90 -1.26 -0.14
CA ILE A 59 4.57 0.03 -0.13
C ILE A 59 5.90 -0.06 -0.85
N HIS A 60 6.12 0.86 -1.79
CA HIS A 60 7.40 1.03 -2.47
C HIS A 60 7.96 2.41 -2.19
N SER A 61 9.24 2.49 -1.86
CA SER A 61 9.92 3.75 -1.62
C SER A 61 10.53 4.28 -2.91
N LEU A 62 10.44 5.61 -3.08
CA LEU A 62 10.98 6.30 -4.23
C LEU A 62 12.05 7.28 -3.77
N SER A 63 13.18 7.33 -4.47
CA SER A 63 14.24 8.27 -4.15
C SER A 63 13.85 9.69 -4.58
N THR A 64 14.58 10.69 -4.05
CA THR A 64 14.38 12.08 -4.47
C THR A 64 14.78 12.31 -5.92
N GLU A 65 15.59 11.41 -6.50
CA GLU A 65 15.94 11.45 -7.90
C GLU A 65 14.77 11.02 -8.78
N GLN A 66 13.98 10.05 -8.30
CA GLN A 66 12.80 9.56 -9.04
C GLN A 66 11.64 10.55 -8.96
N VAL A 67 11.51 11.27 -7.83
CA VAL A 67 10.49 12.29 -7.64
C VAL A 67 11.17 13.59 -7.19
N PRO A 68 11.65 14.41 -8.14
CA PRO A 68 12.27 15.69 -7.80
C PRO A 68 11.29 16.62 -7.08
N TYR A 69 11.82 17.47 -6.22
CA TYR A 69 11.00 18.39 -5.44
C TYR A 69 10.06 19.23 -6.33
N ASP A 70 10.56 19.67 -7.48
CA ASP A 70 9.77 20.49 -8.40
C ASP A 70 8.60 19.75 -9.02
N GLU A 71 8.68 18.43 -9.10
CA GLU A 71 7.66 17.60 -9.73
C GLU A 71 6.77 16.88 -8.72
N LYS A 72 7.04 17.03 -7.42
CA LYS A 72 6.32 16.28 -6.39
C LYS A 72 4.80 16.48 -6.44
N ASP A 73 4.36 17.71 -6.64
CA ASP A 73 2.92 18.00 -6.65
C ASP A 73 2.23 17.41 -7.88
N PHE A 74 2.91 17.43 -9.01
CA PHE A 74 2.40 16.83 -10.25
C PHE A 74 2.27 15.32 -10.10
N VAL A 75 3.32 14.67 -9.59
CA VAL A 75 3.32 13.21 -9.39
C VAL A 75 2.27 12.81 -8.36
N LYS A 76 2.16 13.55 -7.26
CA LYS A 76 1.18 13.28 -6.22
C LYS A 76 -0.26 13.42 -6.73
N LYS A 77 -0.50 14.38 -7.61
CA LYS A 77 -1.82 14.59 -8.21
C LYS A 77 -2.21 13.40 -9.09
N GLU A 78 -1.26 12.84 -9.80
CA GLU A 78 -1.46 11.69 -10.67
C GLU A 78 -1.55 10.38 -9.89
N PHE A 79 -0.70 10.23 -8.85
CA PHE A 79 -0.63 9.03 -8.02
C PHE A 79 -1.09 9.35 -6.61
N LYS A 80 -2.37 9.20 -6.34
CA LYS A 80 -2.99 9.61 -5.07
C LYS A 80 -2.48 8.84 -3.86
N SER A 81 -1.92 7.64 -4.07
CA SER A 81 -1.36 6.84 -2.97
C SER A 81 -0.01 7.34 -2.49
N MET A 82 0.64 8.22 -3.25
CA MET A 82 1.98 8.71 -2.90
C MET A 82 1.94 9.56 -1.64
N VAL A 83 2.80 9.23 -0.68
CA VAL A 83 2.92 9.95 0.59
C VAL A 83 4.38 10.19 0.92
N TRP A 84 4.66 11.28 1.61
CA TRP A 84 6.01 11.61 2.08
C TRP A 84 6.29 10.91 3.41
N ASN A 85 7.43 10.24 3.51
CA ASN A 85 7.85 9.60 4.75
C ASN A 85 9.02 10.41 5.34
N PRO A 86 8.78 11.20 6.39
CA PRO A 86 9.84 12.02 6.98
C PRO A 86 10.93 11.22 7.69
N LEU A 87 10.64 9.99 8.10
CA LEU A 87 11.63 9.15 8.77
C LEU A 87 12.71 8.66 7.81
N THR A 88 12.33 8.33 6.58
CA THR A 88 13.25 7.87 5.56
C THR A 88 13.62 8.97 4.56
N THR A 89 12.99 10.16 4.68
CA THR A 89 13.13 11.28 3.76
C THR A 89 12.94 10.85 2.31
N SER A 90 11.92 10.03 2.07
CA SER A 90 11.61 9.50 0.75
C SER A 90 10.12 9.47 0.53
N TRP A 91 9.72 9.39 -0.74
CA TRP A 91 8.33 9.20 -1.12
C TRP A 91 7.99 7.72 -1.11
N SER A 92 6.73 7.41 -0.85
CA SER A 92 6.22 6.04 -0.91
C SER A 92 4.92 6.01 -1.70
N MET A 93 4.71 4.95 -2.47
CA MET A 93 3.45 4.71 -3.16
C MET A 93 3.16 3.21 -3.17
N ASN A 94 1.90 2.83 -3.46
CA ASN A 94 1.57 1.42 -3.51
C ASN A 94 2.12 0.77 -4.79
N GLU A 95 2.16 -0.55 -4.81
CA GLU A 95 2.74 -1.30 -5.93
C GLU A 95 2.02 -1.01 -7.24
N LYS A 96 0.70 -0.89 -7.21
CA LYS A 96 -0.09 -0.59 -8.40
C LYS A 96 0.35 0.71 -9.07
N ASP A 97 0.46 1.77 -8.27
CA ASP A 97 0.89 3.07 -8.78
C ASP A 97 2.36 3.07 -9.16
N TYR A 98 3.18 2.35 -8.39
CA TYR A 98 4.61 2.24 -8.68
C TYR A 98 4.87 1.63 -10.06
N LYS A 99 4.14 0.58 -10.42
CA LYS A 99 4.27 -0.04 -11.73
C LYS A 99 3.90 0.91 -12.87
N ILE A 100 2.86 1.70 -12.66
CA ILE A 100 2.44 2.71 -13.64
C ILE A 100 3.51 3.81 -13.75
N PHE A 101 4.05 4.24 -12.61
CA PHE A 101 5.10 5.25 -12.57
C PHE A 101 6.33 4.81 -13.35
N LEU A 102 6.75 3.55 -13.19
CA LEU A 102 7.91 3.02 -13.91
C LEU A 102 7.70 3.00 -15.42
N LYS A 103 6.47 2.77 -15.88
CA LYS A 103 6.16 2.75 -17.30
C LYS A 103 6.22 4.14 -17.93
N LYS A 104 6.00 5.18 -17.14
CA LYS A 104 6.01 6.56 -17.62
C LYS A 104 7.40 7.20 -17.62
N THR A 105 8.31 6.60 -16.89
CA THR A 105 9.69 7.04 -16.83
C THR A 105 10.57 6.07 -17.61
#